data_72e072995e9999a4f921d53171d064f4
#
_entry.id   72e072995e9999a4f921d53171d064f4
#
_cell.length_a   1.000
_cell.length_b   1.000
_cell.length_c   1.000
_cell.angle_alpha   90.00
_cell.angle_beta   90.00
_cell.angle_gamma   90.00
#
_symmetry.space_group_name_H-M   'P 1'
#
loop_
_entity.id
_entity.type
_entity.pdbx_description
1 polymer ?
#
loop_
_entity_poly.entity_id
_entity_poly.type
_entity_poly.pdbx_seq_one_letter_code
_entity_poly.pdbx_strand_id
1 'polypeptide(L)'
;KVAFTFFIDPGRRVYVRRINITGNDRTRDEVIRREFRQMEGAWHSTKHINNSKQRVDRLGYFNSVNVETPAVANKTDQVDINIKVEERPTGAIMFGAGYSDRQGIILNASVSQNNIFGTGNFFSLDANRGAINETYSVSFTNPYFTVNGLSLGFDAYKRVLDTRKLQTFGEFKTDTIGAGIRVGVPIAENDIVSLGLAAENTAIDVFGNSPQRYRDFVTEFGRTTNNFPFTISWARDRRDSAIWPTSGTTHRLFGEVSVPGGDLNYYKASYHQKWYFPITDFFTLHINTEFGYGDGYSGKDLP
;
A
#
# COMPACT_ATOMS: atom_id res chain seq x y z
N LYS A 1 9.34 56.24 4.17
CA LYS A 1 8.67 55.16 3.43
C LYS A 1 9.44 54.96 2.15
N VAL A 2 9.94 53.77 1.89
CA VAL A 2 10.60 53.37 0.64
C VAL A 2 9.58 52.59 -0.16
N ALA A 3 9.34 52.96 -1.42
CA ALA A 3 8.49 52.22 -2.34
C ALA A 3 9.39 51.45 -3.34
N PHE A 4 9.13 50.17 -3.52
CA PHE A 4 9.78 49.35 -4.54
C PHE A 4 8.78 49.06 -5.65
N THR A 5 9.19 49.27 -6.88
CA THR A 5 8.39 48.91 -8.06
C THR A 5 9.11 47.77 -8.77
N PHE A 6 8.42 46.63 -8.88
CA PHE A 6 8.92 45.47 -9.62
C PHE A 6 8.36 45.48 -11.03
N PHE A 7 9.21 45.53 -12.02
CA PHE A 7 8.83 45.35 -13.41
C PHE A 7 8.98 43.88 -13.77
N ILE A 8 7.86 43.22 -14.09
CA ILE A 8 7.83 41.81 -14.46
C ILE A 8 7.56 41.74 -15.95
N ASP A 9 8.56 41.25 -16.71
CA ASP A 9 8.35 40.83 -18.09
C ASP A 9 8.05 39.32 -18.09
N PRO A 10 6.80 38.87 -18.32
CA PRO A 10 6.43 37.47 -18.28
C PRO A 10 7.06 36.63 -19.40
N GLY A 11 7.73 37.23 -20.37
CA GLY A 11 8.31 36.57 -21.53
C GLY A 11 7.25 35.88 -22.41
N ARG A 12 7.70 35.09 -23.37
CA ARG A 12 6.82 34.32 -24.25
C ARG A 12 6.46 32.98 -23.60
N ARG A 13 5.24 32.49 -23.86
CA ARG A 13 4.83 31.16 -23.47
C ARG A 13 5.61 30.10 -24.25
N VAL A 14 6.13 29.11 -23.54
CA VAL A 14 6.95 28.04 -24.09
C VAL A 14 6.16 26.73 -24.04
N TYR A 15 6.22 25.96 -25.11
CA TYR A 15 5.57 24.64 -25.24
C TYR A 15 6.58 23.50 -25.09
N VAL A 16 6.16 22.41 -24.52
CA VAL A 16 6.94 21.17 -24.49
C VAL A 16 6.77 20.46 -25.83
N ARG A 17 7.86 20.34 -26.59
CA ARG A 17 7.83 19.64 -27.87
C ARG A 17 7.83 18.13 -27.68
N ARG A 18 8.76 17.61 -26.88
CA ARG A 18 8.97 16.19 -26.69
C ARG A 18 9.51 15.87 -25.31
N ILE A 19 9.16 14.68 -24.79
CA ILE A 19 9.69 14.11 -23.55
C ILE A 19 10.56 12.93 -23.93
N ASN A 20 11.86 13.04 -23.71
CA ASN A 20 12.85 12.00 -23.96
C ASN A 20 13.24 11.35 -22.64
N ILE A 21 13.22 10.04 -22.58
CA ILE A 21 13.59 9.25 -21.40
C ILE A 21 14.83 8.42 -21.76
N THR A 22 15.83 8.43 -20.88
CA THR A 22 17.10 7.71 -21.06
C THR A 22 17.59 7.11 -19.75
N GLY A 23 18.34 6.00 -19.82
CA GLY A 23 18.88 5.29 -18.65
C GLY A 23 17.93 4.27 -18.04
N ASN A 24 16.81 3.99 -18.70
CA ASN A 24 15.82 2.99 -18.31
C ASN A 24 16.03 1.67 -19.06
N ASP A 25 17.16 1.00 -18.82
CA ASP A 25 17.56 -0.21 -19.54
C ASP A 25 16.65 -1.42 -19.24
N ARG A 26 16.07 -1.48 -18.04
CA ARG A 26 15.17 -2.55 -17.58
C ARG A 26 13.72 -2.09 -17.50
N THR A 27 13.50 -0.86 -17.02
CA THR A 27 12.15 -0.31 -16.84
C THR A 27 11.60 0.15 -18.18
N ARG A 28 10.40 -0.27 -18.51
CA ARG A 28 9.73 0.14 -19.75
C ARG A 28 9.44 1.64 -19.72
N ASP A 29 9.56 2.30 -20.86
CA ASP A 29 9.31 3.73 -21.04
C ASP A 29 7.92 4.14 -20.52
N GLU A 30 6.91 3.32 -20.79
CA GLU A 30 5.53 3.53 -20.34
C GLU A 30 5.38 3.68 -18.82
N VAL A 31 6.23 2.98 -18.03
CA VAL A 31 6.20 3.03 -16.55
C VAL A 31 6.63 4.39 -16.03
N ILE A 32 7.58 5.03 -16.68
CA ILE A 32 8.03 6.38 -16.34
C ILE A 32 7.06 7.40 -16.90
N ARG A 33 6.66 7.26 -18.16
CA ARG A 33 5.81 8.21 -18.89
C ARG A 33 4.45 8.40 -18.25
N ARG A 34 3.82 7.34 -17.72
CA ARG A 34 2.52 7.42 -17.03
C ARG A 34 2.53 8.23 -15.72
N GLU A 35 3.72 8.41 -15.12
CA GLU A 35 3.88 9.26 -13.94
C GLU A 35 3.96 10.75 -14.28
N PHE A 36 4.15 11.09 -15.54
CA PHE A 36 4.27 12.47 -15.96
C PHE A 36 2.92 13.19 -15.97
N ARG A 37 2.92 14.40 -15.41
CA ARG A 37 1.79 15.34 -15.40
C ARG A 37 1.96 16.44 -16.44
N GLN A 38 3.21 16.64 -16.91
CA GLN A 38 3.50 17.51 -18.05
C GLN A 38 3.30 16.70 -19.32
N MET A 39 2.49 17.21 -20.23
CA MET A 39 2.20 16.57 -21.52
C MET A 39 3.02 17.22 -22.64
N GLU A 40 3.35 16.43 -23.66
CA GLU A 40 3.87 16.94 -24.94
C GLU A 40 2.81 17.82 -25.62
N GLY A 41 3.21 18.87 -26.27
CA GLY A 41 2.32 19.86 -26.90
C GLY A 41 1.64 20.83 -25.92
N ALA A 42 1.75 20.59 -24.62
CA ALA A 42 1.20 21.50 -23.59
C ALA A 42 2.19 22.60 -23.21
N TRP A 43 1.68 23.62 -22.56
CA TRP A 43 2.52 24.69 -22.03
C TRP A 43 3.46 24.16 -20.95
N HIS A 44 4.70 24.61 -21.00
CA HIS A 44 5.70 24.30 -19.99
C HIS A 44 5.25 24.78 -18.61
N SER A 45 5.22 23.88 -17.66
CA SER A 45 4.87 24.17 -16.27
C SER A 45 5.91 23.55 -15.33
N THR A 46 6.70 24.39 -14.70
CA THR A 46 7.69 23.95 -13.70
C THR A 46 7.03 23.12 -12.58
N LYS A 47 5.79 23.49 -12.18
CA LYS A 47 5.03 22.75 -11.18
C LYS A 47 4.71 21.32 -11.65
N HIS A 48 4.24 21.16 -12.90
CA HIS A 48 3.92 19.83 -13.44
C HIS A 48 5.19 19.00 -13.62
N ILE A 49 6.30 19.60 -14.04
CA ILE A 49 7.60 18.91 -14.19
C ILE A 49 8.13 18.45 -12.84
N ASN A 50 8.11 19.31 -11.81
CA ASN A 50 8.53 18.93 -10.46
C ASN A 50 7.65 17.84 -9.85
N ASN A 51 6.35 17.94 -10.03
CA ASN A 51 5.42 16.89 -9.59
C ASN A 51 5.72 15.56 -10.31
N SER A 52 5.97 15.61 -11.62
CA SER A 52 6.32 14.42 -12.40
C SER A 52 7.61 13.79 -11.91
N LYS A 53 8.65 14.59 -11.69
CA LYS A 53 9.90 14.13 -11.10
C LYS A 53 9.67 13.44 -9.75
N GLN A 54 8.96 14.09 -8.84
CA GLN A 54 8.65 13.51 -7.53
C GLN A 54 7.87 12.19 -7.62
N ARG A 55 6.96 12.06 -8.60
CA ARG A 55 6.21 10.82 -8.81
C ARG A 55 7.12 9.70 -9.29
N VAL A 56 8.01 9.98 -10.24
CA VAL A 56 9.02 9.01 -10.71
C VAL A 56 9.96 8.61 -9.58
N ASP A 57 10.44 9.58 -8.77
CA ASP A 57 11.27 9.30 -7.59
C ASP A 57 10.54 8.38 -6.58
N ARG A 58 9.24 8.60 -6.37
CA ARG A 58 8.42 7.78 -5.44
C ARG A 58 8.22 6.34 -5.88
N LEU A 59 8.39 6.01 -7.16
CA LEU A 59 8.38 4.61 -7.62
C LEU A 59 9.44 3.78 -6.92
N GLY A 60 10.55 4.40 -6.55
CA GLY A 60 11.65 3.73 -5.88
C GLY A 60 12.44 2.78 -6.78
N TYR A 61 12.36 2.94 -8.09
CA TYR A 61 13.09 2.12 -9.07
C TYR A 61 14.43 2.74 -9.48
N PHE A 62 14.68 3.98 -9.08
CA PHE A 62 15.81 4.79 -9.51
C PHE A 62 16.62 5.31 -8.32
N ASN A 63 17.94 5.38 -8.48
CA ASN A 63 18.85 6.06 -7.55
C ASN A 63 18.76 7.58 -7.74
N SER A 64 18.64 8.01 -8.99
CA SER A 64 18.54 9.42 -9.35
C SER A 64 17.59 9.63 -10.53
N VAL A 65 16.88 10.76 -10.51
CA VAL A 65 16.02 11.24 -11.60
C VAL A 65 16.40 12.69 -11.89
N ASN A 66 17.06 12.91 -13.01
CA ASN A 66 17.41 14.25 -13.49
C ASN A 66 16.47 14.67 -14.61
N VAL A 67 15.97 15.89 -14.53
CA VAL A 67 15.07 16.45 -15.52
C VAL A 67 15.67 17.77 -15.99
N GLU A 68 15.94 17.85 -17.28
CA GLU A 68 16.45 19.03 -17.96
C GLU A 68 15.45 19.51 -19.00
N THR A 69 15.39 20.80 -19.21
CA THR A 69 14.47 21.44 -20.18
C THR A 69 15.24 22.30 -21.18
N PRO A 70 16.03 21.70 -22.09
CA PRO A 70 16.77 22.44 -23.08
C PRO A 70 15.84 23.10 -24.11
N ALA A 71 16.21 24.31 -24.51
CA ALA A 71 15.55 24.99 -25.62
C ALA A 71 15.79 24.24 -26.93
N VAL A 72 14.79 24.21 -27.80
CA VAL A 72 14.93 23.60 -29.13
C VAL A 72 15.66 24.54 -30.07
N ALA A 73 16.68 24.04 -30.77
CA ALA A 73 17.42 24.83 -31.74
C ALA A 73 16.48 25.44 -32.80
N ASN A 74 16.67 26.72 -33.09
CA ASN A 74 15.86 27.49 -34.05
C ASN A 74 14.37 27.64 -33.73
N LYS A 75 13.97 27.37 -32.46
CA LYS A 75 12.61 27.61 -31.97
C LYS A 75 12.66 28.41 -30.67
N THR A 76 12.00 29.56 -30.66
CA THR A 76 12.02 30.47 -29.50
C THR A 76 10.91 30.17 -28.48
N ASP A 77 9.96 29.30 -28.83
CA ASP A 77 8.75 28.98 -28.08
C ASP A 77 8.63 27.50 -27.73
N GLN A 78 9.70 26.71 -27.93
CA GLN A 78 9.67 25.26 -27.66
C GLN A 78 10.87 24.81 -26.84
N VAL A 79 10.59 23.87 -25.92
CA VAL A 79 11.59 23.14 -25.14
C VAL A 79 11.36 21.63 -25.23
N ASP A 80 12.43 20.87 -25.13
CA ASP A 80 12.34 19.44 -24.88
C ASP A 80 12.47 19.18 -23.39
N ILE A 81 11.91 18.08 -22.92
CA ILE A 81 12.14 17.57 -21.56
C ILE A 81 13.00 16.32 -21.69
N ASN A 82 14.21 16.37 -21.18
CA ASN A 82 15.11 15.24 -21.13
C ASN A 82 15.13 14.69 -19.71
N ILE A 83 14.69 13.44 -19.54
CA ILE A 83 14.67 12.72 -18.29
C ILE A 83 15.76 11.69 -18.35
N LYS A 84 16.74 11.83 -17.48
CA LYS A 84 17.79 10.84 -17.29
C LYS A 84 17.58 10.15 -15.96
N VAL A 85 17.36 8.84 -15.98
CA VAL A 85 17.21 8.02 -14.80
C VAL A 85 18.43 7.10 -14.63
N GLU A 86 18.70 6.74 -13.38
CA GLU A 86 19.69 5.74 -13.02
C GLU A 86 18.99 4.63 -12.24
N GLU A 87 18.88 3.45 -12.84
CA GLU A 87 18.16 2.34 -12.24
C GLU A 87 18.89 1.74 -11.04
N ARG A 88 18.10 1.29 -10.06
CA ARG A 88 18.61 0.51 -8.93
C ARG A 88 17.98 -0.89 -8.88
N PRO A 89 18.59 -1.83 -8.17
CA PRO A 89 17.95 -3.11 -7.89
C PRO A 89 16.62 -2.90 -7.17
N THR A 90 15.54 -3.51 -7.69
CA THR A 90 14.18 -3.39 -7.16
C THR A 90 13.70 -4.67 -6.49
N GLY A 91 14.53 -5.71 -6.49
CA GLY A 91 14.29 -6.98 -5.80
C GLY A 91 14.99 -7.03 -4.45
N ALA A 92 14.35 -7.69 -3.49
CA ALA A 92 14.92 -8.00 -2.19
C ALA A 92 14.65 -9.46 -1.85
N ILE A 93 15.67 -10.13 -1.32
CA ILE A 93 15.56 -11.48 -0.76
C ILE A 93 16.04 -11.37 0.68
N MET A 94 15.22 -11.79 1.61
CA MET A 94 15.53 -11.77 3.04
C MET A 94 15.38 -13.18 3.62
N PHE A 95 16.35 -13.57 4.46
CA PHE A 95 16.27 -14.75 5.29
C PHE A 95 16.59 -14.36 6.72
N GLY A 96 15.81 -14.83 7.66
CA GLY A 96 16.01 -14.62 9.07
C GLY A 96 15.79 -15.92 9.84
N ALA A 97 16.61 -16.15 10.85
CA ALA A 97 16.43 -17.20 11.83
C ALA A 97 16.56 -16.60 13.22
N GLY A 98 15.65 -16.94 14.10
CA GLY A 98 15.65 -16.50 15.48
C GLY A 98 15.28 -17.63 16.42
N TYR A 99 15.54 -17.45 17.70
CA TYR A 99 15.09 -18.34 18.76
C TYR A 99 14.38 -17.55 19.86
N SER A 100 13.30 -18.09 20.32
CA SER A 100 12.55 -17.55 21.45
C SER A 100 12.18 -18.69 22.39
N ASP A 101 12.31 -18.50 23.71
CA ASP A 101 11.94 -19.52 24.70
C ASP A 101 10.47 -19.97 24.58
N ARG A 102 9.60 -19.09 24.12
CA ARG A 102 8.17 -19.38 23.94
C ARG A 102 7.83 -20.00 22.59
N GLN A 103 8.52 -19.57 21.54
CA GLN A 103 8.20 -19.97 20.15
C GLN A 103 9.21 -20.97 19.56
N GLY A 104 10.29 -21.27 20.27
CA GLY A 104 11.38 -22.08 19.74
C GLY A 104 12.08 -21.39 18.56
N ILE A 105 12.41 -22.15 17.54
CA ILE A 105 13.05 -21.66 16.33
C ILE A 105 11.99 -20.94 15.46
N ILE A 106 12.32 -19.74 15.03
CA ILE A 106 11.52 -18.91 14.12
C ILE A 106 12.33 -18.74 12.83
N LEU A 107 11.73 -19.07 11.71
CA LEU A 107 12.33 -18.91 10.37
C LEU A 107 11.48 -17.94 9.56
N ASN A 108 12.14 -16.97 8.94
CA ASN A 108 11.52 -16.03 8.03
C ASN A 108 12.24 -16.07 6.68
N ALA A 109 11.49 -16.15 5.62
CA ALA A 109 12.01 -16.02 4.27
C ALA A 109 11.06 -15.11 3.48
N SER A 110 11.59 -14.13 2.78
CA SER A 110 10.79 -13.32 1.86
C SER A 110 11.55 -13.03 0.57
N VAL A 111 10.80 -13.01 -0.51
CA VAL A 111 11.26 -12.57 -1.82
C VAL A 111 10.27 -11.51 -2.30
N SER A 112 10.76 -10.32 -2.60
CA SER A 112 9.93 -9.27 -3.16
C SER A 112 10.61 -8.65 -4.38
N GLN A 113 9.82 -8.30 -5.36
CA GLN A 113 10.27 -7.65 -6.58
C GLN A 113 9.31 -6.52 -6.93
N ASN A 114 9.78 -5.31 -6.78
CA ASN A 114 9.13 -4.14 -7.37
C ASN A 114 9.57 -4.05 -8.84
N ASN A 115 8.68 -3.66 -9.73
CA ASN A 115 8.99 -3.52 -11.16
C ASN A 115 9.44 -4.84 -11.83
N ILE A 116 8.68 -5.93 -11.59
CA ILE A 116 8.95 -7.22 -12.23
C ILE A 116 8.97 -7.10 -13.76
N PHE A 117 10.02 -7.61 -14.39
CA PHE A 117 10.25 -7.51 -15.85
C PHE A 117 10.13 -6.09 -16.42
N GLY A 118 10.40 -5.05 -15.61
CA GLY A 118 10.31 -3.66 -16.04
C GLY A 118 8.89 -3.13 -16.25
N THR A 119 7.86 -3.86 -15.85
CA THR A 119 6.45 -3.52 -16.08
C THR A 119 5.85 -2.59 -15.02
N GLY A 120 6.58 -2.32 -13.95
CA GLY A 120 6.08 -1.61 -12.76
C GLY A 120 5.17 -2.45 -11.88
N ASN A 121 5.02 -3.76 -12.14
CA ASN A 121 4.23 -4.64 -11.31
C ASN A 121 5.04 -5.06 -10.07
N PHE A 122 4.30 -5.29 -8.99
CA PHE A 122 4.84 -5.78 -7.72
C PHE A 122 4.53 -7.26 -7.55
N PHE A 123 5.49 -8.00 -7.02
CA PHE A 123 5.32 -9.39 -6.59
C PHE A 123 6.00 -9.59 -5.23
N SER A 124 5.38 -10.34 -4.33
CA SER A 124 6.02 -10.84 -3.12
C SER A 124 5.60 -12.26 -2.80
N LEU A 125 6.54 -12.96 -2.18
CA LEU A 125 6.34 -14.28 -1.58
C LEU A 125 6.96 -14.21 -0.19
N ASP A 126 6.13 -14.47 0.83
CA ASP A 126 6.55 -14.40 2.21
C ASP A 126 6.25 -15.73 2.91
N ALA A 127 7.21 -16.21 3.67
CA ALA A 127 7.10 -17.41 4.49
C ALA A 127 7.65 -17.11 5.89
N ASN A 128 6.81 -17.23 6.89
CA ASN A 128 7.16 -17.13 8.29
C ASN A 128 6.73 -18.42 8.98
N ARG A 129 7.66 -19.08 9.65
CA ARG A 129 7.39 -20.31 10.39
C ARG A 129 7.96 -20.23 11.80
N GLY A 130 7.08 -20.21 12.76
CA GLY A 130 7.38 -20.37 14.18
C GLY A 130 6.52 -21.50 14.76
N ALA A 131 6.70 -21.79 16.03
CA ALA A 131 5.92 -22.83 16.68
C ALA A 131 4.47 -22.42 16.97
N ILE A 132 4.20 -21.10 17.02
CA ILE A 132 2.90 -20.53 17.36
C ILE A 132 2.24 -19.96 16.10
N ASN A 133 3.02 -19.24 15.28
CA ASN A 133 2.53 -18.57 14.09
C ASN A 133 3.23 -19.15 12.86
N GLU A 134 2.45 -19.58 11.88
CA GLU A 134 2.92 -19.89 10.54
C GLU A 134 2.15 -19.02 9.56
N THR A 135 2.84 -18.36 8.64
CA THR A 135 2.21 -17.55 7.58
C THR A 135 2.95 -17.76 6.29
N TYR A 136 2.20 -18.10 5.26
CA TYR A 136 2.69 -18.16 3.89
C TYR A 136 1.79 -17.26 3.06
N SER A 137 2.37 -16.36 2.28
CA SER A 137 1.59 -15.47 1.42
C SER A 137 2.28 -15.24 0.08
N VAL A 138 1.46 -15.10 -0.94
CA VAL A 138 1.85 -14.67 -2.28
C VAL A 138 0.98 -13.47 -2.64
N SER A 139 1.62 -12.41 -3.10
CA SER A 139 0.92 -11.19 -3.54
C SER A 139 1.44 -10.74 -4.89
N PHE A 140 0.54 -10.38 -5.78
CA PHE A 140 0.85 -9.74 -7.05
C PHE A 140 -0.01 -8.48 -7.20
N THR A 141 0.57 -7.36 -7.64
CA THR A 141 -0.18 -6.13 -7.87
C THR A 141 0.29 -5.45 -9.16
N ASN A 142 -0.66 -5.16 -10.04
CA ASN A 142 -0.48 -4.24 -11.14
C ASN A 142 -1.00 -2.85 -10.73
N PRO A 143 -0.15 -1.85 -10.48
CA PRO A 143 -0.57 -0.53 -10.02
C PRO A 143 -1.26 0.31 -11.09
N TYR A 144 -1.12 -0.08 -12.35
CA TYR A 144 -1.73 0.58 -13.52
C TYR A 144 -2.39 -0.46 -14.43
N PHE A 145 -3.37 -1.18 -13.89
CA PHE A 145 -4.19 -2.11 -14.66
C PHE A 145 -4.97 -1.38 -15.76
N THR A 146 -5.37 -0.14 -15.51
CA THR A 146 -5.95 0.77 -16.51
C THR A 146 -5.10 2.03 -16.65
N VAL A 147 -5.25 2.72 -17.78
CA VAL A 147 -4.57 3.99 -18.09
C VAL A 147 -4.83 5.07 -17.02
N ASN A 148 -5.98 5.04 -16.37
CA ASN A 148 -6.36 5.98 -15.33
C ASN A 148 -5.72 5.68 -13.96
N GLY A 149 -4.85 4.66 -13.86
CA GLY A 149 -4.15 4.32 -12.62
C GLY A 149 -4.96 3.47 -11.64
N LEU A 150 -6.01 2.77 -12.13
CA LEU A 150 -6.66 1.75 -11.34
C LEU A 150 -5.69 0.59 -11.12
N SER A 151 -5.47 0.22 -9.85
CA SER A 151 -4.63 -0.92 -9.51
C SER A 151 -5.45 -2.20 -9.35
N LEU A 152 -4.86 -3.33 -9.73
CA LEU A 152 -5.43 -4.66 -9.53
C LEU A 152 -4.41 -5.54 -8.83
N GLY A 153 -4.81 -6.13 -7.70
CA GLY A 153 -4.00 -7.03 -6.90
C GLY A 153 -4.67 -8.38 -6.68
N PHE A 154 -3.85 -9.40 -6.55
CA PHE A 154 -4.23 -10.77 -6.20
C PHE A 154 -3.39 -11.21 -5.01
N ASP A 155 -4.04 -11.82 -4.03
CA ASP A 155 -3.40 -12.33 -2.83
C ASP A 155 -3.86 -13.77 -2.59
N ALA A 156 -2.93 -14.62 -2.16
CA ALA A 156 -3.24 -15.93 -1.61
C ALA A 156 -2.40 -16.14 -0.36
N TYR A 157 -2.99 -16.72 0.68
CA TYR A 157 -2.31 -16.90 1.94
C TYR A 157 -2.81 -18.11 2.71
N LYS A 158 -1.91 -18.63 3.54
CA LYS A 158 -2.21 -19.56 4.60
C LYS A 158 -1.67 -19.02 5.92
N ARG A 159 -2.49 -19.00 6.96
CA ARG A 159 -2.11 -18.55 8.31
C ARG A 159 -2.51 -19.63 9.31
N VAL A 160 -1.58 -20.00 10.16
CA VAL A 160 -1.82 -20.92 11.28
C VAL A 160 -1.42 -20.19 12.56
N LEU A 161 -2.33 -20.20 13.53
CA LEU A 161 -2.07 -19.75 14.89
C LEU A 161 -2.33 -20.93 15.83
N ASP A 162 -1.29 -21.42 16.51
CA ASP A 162 -1.36 -22.53 17.44
C ASP A 162 -0.88 -22.09 18.83
N THR A 163 -1.82 -21.83 19.74
CA THR A 163 -1.50 -21.28 21.07
C THR A 163 -1.18 -22.35 22.10
N ARG A 164 -1.23 -23.65 21.76
CA ARG A 164 -0.95 -24.76 22.70
C ARG A 164 0.42 -24.70 23.35
N LYS A 165 1.38 -24.06 22.68
CA LYS A 165 2.73 -23.85 23.21
C LYS A 165 2.87 -22.62 24.11
N LEU A 166 1.86 -21.76 24.15
CA LEU A 166 1.78 -20.62 25.05
C LEU A 166 1.06 -21.05 26.34
N GLN A 167 1.77 -21.61 27.29
CA GLN A 167 1.20 -22.12 28.55
C GLN A 167 0.41 -21.11 29.38
N THR A 168 0.36 -19.85 28.97
CA THR A 168 -0.25 -18.72 29.71
C THR A 168 -1.64 -18.34 29.21
N PHE A 169 -2.02 -18.76 28.01
CA PHE A 169 -3.32 -18.47 27.38
C PHE A 169 -4.06 -19.78 27.08
N GLY A 170 -5.36 -19.70 26.98
CA GLY A 170 -6.16 -20.87 26.62
C GLY A 170 -5.71 -21.48 25.28
N GLU A 171 -5.76 -22.78 25.19
CA GLU A 171 -5.29 -23.55 24.02
C GLU A 171 -6.32 -23.52 22.91
N PHE A 172 -5.96 -23.04 21.74
CA PHE A 172 -6.74 -23.17 20.51
C PHE A 172 -5.80 -23.14 19.31
N LYS A 173 -6.28 -23.64 18.19
CA LYS A 173 -5.57 -23.54 16.91
C LYS A 173 -6.52 -23.03 15.84
N THR A 174 -6.08 -22.04 15.06
CA THR A 174 -6.77 -21.61 13.85
C THR A 174 -5.88 -21.89 12.64
N ASP A 175 -6.46 -22.43 11.58
CA ASP A 175 -5.81 -22.63 10.27
C ASP A 175 -6.70 -21.97 9.21
N THR A 176 -6.23 -20.89 8.64
CA THR A 176 -6.96 -20.11 7.63
C THR A 176 -6.21 -20.16 6.31
N ILE A 177 -6.89 -20.58 5.27
CA ILE A 177 -6.46 -20.46 3.89
C ILE A 177 -7.38 -19.50 3.16
N GLY A 178 -6.83 -18.58 2.40
CA GLY A 178 -7.61 -17.58 1.68
C GLY A 178 -6.97 -17.12 0.39
N ALA A 179 -7.82 -16.63 -0.49
CA ALA A 179 -7.40 -15.93 -1.70
C ALA A 179 -8.34 -14.74 -1.95
N GLY A 180 -7.81 -13.67 -2.50
CA GLY A 180 -8.57 -12.45 -2.71
C GLY A 180 -8.08 -11.62 -3.90
N ILE A 181 -8.95 -10.71 -4.30
CA ILE A 181 -8.73 -9.71 -5.34
C ILE A 181 -8.88 -8.33 -4.70
N ARG A 182 -7.97 -7.42 -5.03
CA ARG A 182 -8.02 -6.02 -4.59
C ARG A 182 -7.99 -5.08 -5.77
N VAL A 183 -8.83 -4.08 -5.73
CA VAL A 183 -8.87 -2.99 -6.72
C VAL A 183 -8.64 -1.67 -5.97
N GLY A 184 -7.63 -0.92 -6.38
CA GLY A 184 -7.35 0.41 -5.84
C GLY A 184 -7.67 1.49 -6.86
N VAL A 185 -8.44 2.49 -6.46
CA VAL A 185 -8.85 3.63 -7.28
C VAL A 185 -8.26 4.90 -6.69
N PRO A 186 -7.26 5.53 -7.33
CA PRO A 186 -6.78 6.84 -6.90
C PRO A 186 -7.87 7.90 -7.23
N ILE A 187 -8.45 8.52 -6.20
CA ILE A 187 -9.45 9.57 -6.38
C ILE A 187 -8.77 10.94 -6.51
N ALA A 188 -7.67 11.13 -5.79
CA ALA A 188 -6.84 12.32 -5.83
C ALA A 188 -5.37 11.96 -5.59
N GLU A 189 -4.47 12.93 -5.66
CA GLU A 189 -3.02 12.69 -5.48
C GLU A 189 -2.66 12.04 -4.13
N ASN A 190 -3.44 12.32 -3.10
CA ASN A 190 -3.21 11.83 -1.74
C ASN A 190 -4.33 10.93 -1.22
N ASP A 191 -5.29 10.57 -2.07
CA ASP A 191 -6.49 9.81 -1.70
C ASP A 191 -6.64 8.56 -2.55
N ILE A 192 -6.76 7.42 -1.89
CA ILE A 192 -6.99 6.13 -2.54
C ILE A 192 -8.20 5.45 -1.90
N VAL A 193 -9.12 4.97 -2.72
CA VAL A 193 -10.16 4.01 -2.31
C VAL A 193 -9.76 2.63 -2.78
N SER A 194 -9.82 1.65 -1.89
CA SER A 194 -9.56 0.25 -2.25
C SER A 194 -10.78 -0.60 -1.94
N LEU A 195 -11.10 -1.49 -2.85
CA LEU A 195 -12.12 -2.52 -2.73
C LEU A 195 -11.45 -3.88 -2.75
N GLY A 196 -11.90 -4.78 -1.90
CA GLY A 196 -11.39 -6.14 -1.85
C GLY A 196 -12.53 -7.15 -1.74
N LEU A 197 -12.33 -8.29 -2.33
CA LEU A 197 -13.17 -9.47 -2.13
C LEU A 197 -12.25 -10.67 -1.95
N ALA A 198 -12.47 -11.42 -0.89
CA ALA A 198 -11.71 -12.63 -0.64
C ALA A 198 -12.64 -13.84 -0.38
N ALA A 199 -12.09 -15.02 -0.51
CA ALA A 199 -12.66 -16.26 -0.06
C ALA A 199 -11.70 -16.88 0.96
N GLU A 200 -12.21 -17.16 2.14
CA GLU A 200 -11.45 -17.71 3.26
C GLU A 200 -12.12 -19.00 3.76
N ASN A 201 -11.30 -19.99 4.05
CA ASN A 201 -11.70 -21.18 4.80
C ASN A 201 -10.88 -21.20 6.09
N THR A 202 -11.57 -21.19 7.23
CA THR A 202 -10.95 -21.19 8.55
C THR A 202 -11.38 -22.42 9.34
N ALA A 203 -10.40 -23.20 9.77
CA ALA A 203 -10.60 -24.31 10.71
C ALA A 203 -10.17 -23.88 12.11
N ILE A 204 -11.01 -24.14 13.12
CA ILE A 204 -10.74 -23.82 14.53
C ILE A 204 -10.80 -25.10 15.35
N ASP A 205 -9.66 -25.46 15.93
CA ASP A 205 -9.57 -26.57 16.89
C ASP A 205 -9.60 -26.00 18.31
N VAL A 206 -10.53 -26.48 19.11
CA VAL A 206 -10.68 -26.15 20.54
C VAL A 206 -10.27 -27.32 21.40
N PHE A 207 -9.73 -27.04 22.58
CA PHE A 207 -9.21 -28.00 23.55
C PHE A 207 -9.87 -27.77 24.91
N GLY A 208 -9.55 -28.58 25.89
CA GLY A 208 -10.20 -28.55 27.22
C GLY A 208 -10.12 -27.21 27.95
N ASN A 209 -9.02 -26.48 27.78
CA ASN A 209 -8.77 -25.16 28.37
C ASN A 209 -8.92 -24.00 27.38
N SER A 210 -9.55 -24.23 26.22
CA SER A 210 -9.83 -23.15 25.25
C SER A 210 -10.72 -22.08 25.91
N PRO A 211 -10.49 -20.80 25.60
CA PRO A 211 -11.37 -19.70 26.00
C PRO A 211 -12.81 -19.97 25.57
N GLN A 212 -13.76 -19.58 26.42
CA GLN A 212 -15.18 -19.86 26.23
C GLN A 212 -15.68 -19.38 24.86
N ARG A 213 -15.28 -18.17 24.44
CA ARG A 213 -15.66 -17.59 23.14
C ARG A 213 -15.33 -18.47 21.92
N TYR A 214 -14.20 -19.21 21.93
CA TYR A 214 -13.86 -20.14 20.84
C TYR A 214 -14.69 -21.41 20.87
N ARG A 215 -15.06 -21.90 22.06
CA ARG A 215 -15.98 -23.04 22.22
C ARG A 215 -17.38 -22.68 21.75
N ASP A 216 -17.86 -21.50 22.12
CA ASP A 216 -19.15 -20.96 21.71
C ASP A 216 -19.21 -20.78 20.21
N PHE A 217 -18.15 -20.19 19.64
CA PHE A 217 -18.00 -20.05 18.20
C PHE A 217 -18.08 -21.40 17.46
N VAL A 218 -17.30 -22.40 17.90
CA VAL A 218 -17.32 -23.75 17.29
C VAL A 218 -18.68 -24.41 17.45
N THR A 219 -19.38 -24.16 18.56
CA THR A 219 -20.73 -24.68 18.80
C THR A 219 -21.76 -24.06 17.87
N GLU A 220 -21.65 -22.77 17.59
CA GLU A 220 -22.58 -22.00 16.75
C GLU A 220 -22.32 -22.17 15.26
N PHE A 221 -21.06 -22.03 14.85
CA PHE A 221 -20.65 -21.96 13.42
C PHE A 221 -19.97 -23.24 12.92
N GLY A 222 -19.62 -24.15 13.83
CA GLY A 222 -18.86 -25.37 13.50
C GLY A 222 -17.34 -25.14 13.54
N ARG A 223 -16.61 -26.26 13.34
CA ARG A 223 -15.13 -26.22 13.36
C ARG A 223 -14.52 -25.59 12.13
N THR A 224 -15.19 -25.67 11.01
CA THR A 224 -14.70 -25.15 9.73
C THR A 224 -15.74 -24.18 9.18
N THR A 225 -15.30 -22.98 8.87
CA THR A 225 -16.16 -21.92 8.35
C THR A 225 -15.62 -21.38 7.04
N ASN A 226 -16.51 -21.17 6.08
CA ASN A 226 -16.23 -20.45 4.85
C ASN A 226 -16.71 -19.00 5.00
N ASN A 227 -15.89 -18.06 4.66
CA ASN A 227 -16.18 -16.64 4.73
C ASN A 227 -15.84 -15.93 3.42
N PHE A 228 -16.65 -14.98 3.02
CA PHE A 228 -16.45 -14.15 1.85
C PHE A 228 -16.40 -12.67 2.26
N PRO A 229 -15.28 -12.19 2.85
CA PRO A 229 -15.16 -10.81 3.27
C PRO A 229 -15.06 -9.87 2.05
N PHE A 230 -15.99 -8.93 1.97
CA PHE A 230 -15.90 -7.76 1.11
C PHE A 230 -15.35 -6.60 1.93
N THR A 231 -14.31 -5.98 1.46
CA THR A 231 -13.65 -4.87 2.13
C THR A 231 -13.73 -3.59 1.30
N ILE A 232 -13.94 -2.47 1.98
CA ILE A 232 -13.81 -1.13 1.41
C ILE A 232 -12.90 -0.33 2.31
N SER A 233 -11.95 0.37 1.74
CA SER A 233 -11.10 1.27 2.51
C SER A 233 -10.87 2.58 1.76
N TRP A 234 -10.74 3.66 2.52
CA TRP A 234 -10.29 4.95 2.03
C TRP A 234 -9.08 5.38 2.86
N ALA A 235 -8.03 5.77 2.17
CA ALA A 235 -6.81 6.28 2.78
C ALA A 235 -6.45 7.64 2.20
N ARG A 236 -6.12 8.58 3.09
CA ARG A 236 -5.59 9.92 2.77
C ARG A 236 -4.29 10.12 3.52
N ASP A 237 -3.23 10.50 2.81
CA ASP A 237 -1.93 10.82 3.39
C ASP A 237 -1.46 12.21 2.92
N ARG A 238 -1.45 13.16 3.87
CA ARG A 238 -1.02 14.54 3.65
C ARG A 238 0.14 14.92 4.55
N ARG A 239 0.99 13.97 4.90
CA ARG A 239 2.20 14.25 5.66
C ARG A 239 3.26 14.92 4.79
N ASP A 240 4.06 15.78 5.42
CA ASP A 240 5.25 16.39 4.81
C ASP A 240 6.33 15.36 4.49
N SER A 241 6.48 14.31 5.31
CA SER A 241 7.42 13.21 5.13
C SER A 241 6.78 11.86 5.46
N ALA A 242 7.14 10.82 4.70
CA ALA A 242 6.70 9.46 4.97
C ALA A 242 7.47 8.81 6.14
N ILE A 243 8.76 9.16 6.31
CA ILE A 243 9.67 8.54 7.27
C ILE A 243 9.71 9.35 8.58
N TRP A 244 9.90 10.66 8.50
CA TRP A 244 9.98 11.58 9.64
C TRP A 244 8.96 12.70 9.49
N PRO A 245 7.67 12.41 9.71
CA PRO A 245 6.64 13.43 9.58
C PRO A 245 6.73 14.43 10.73
N THR A 246 6.77 15.71 10.39
CA THR A 246 6.72 16.82 11.35
C THR A 246 5.39 17.54 11.29
N SER A 247 4.70 17.49 10.15
CA SER A 247 3.40 18.14 9.96
C SER A 247 2.49 17.31 9.05
N GLY A 248 1.18 17.57 9.17
CA GLY A 248 0.17 16.97 8.32
C GLY A 248 -0.68 15.90 8.99
N THR A 249 -1.43 15.17 8.20
CA THR A 249 -2.43 14.20 8.68
C THR A 249 -2.46 12.94 7.85
N THR A 250 -2.79 11.82 8.49
CA THR A 250 -3.25 10.62 7.78
C THR A 250 -4.63 10.22 8.28
N HIS A 251 -5.46 9.77 7.37
CA HIS A 251 -6.79 9.23 7.67
C HIS A 251 -6.92 7.87 6.99
N ARG A 252 -7.48 6.89 7.69
CA ARG A 252 -7.88 5.60 7.13
C ARG A 252 -9.27 5.27 7.63
N LEU A 253 -10.18 5.03 6.71
CA LEU A 253 -11.47 4.42 6.97
C LEU A 253 -11.42 3.01 6.38
N PHE A 254 -11.84 2.04 7.14
CA PHE A 254 -11.94 0.65 6.72
C PHE A 254 -13.30 0.10 7.07
N GLY A 255 -13.91 -0.60 6.15
CA GLY A 255 -15.14 -1.35 6.34
C GLY A 255 -14.97 -2.75 5.79
N GLU A 256 -15.52 -3.72 6.49
CA GLU A 256 -15.57 -5.12 6.09
C GLU A 256 -16.96 -5.67 6.35
N VAL A 257 -17.49 -6.41 5.41
CA VAL A 257 -18.74 -7.15 5.56
C VAL A 257 -18.55 -8.54 4.99
N SER A 258 -18.95 -9.55 5.74
CA SER A 258 -19.04 -10.91 5.21
C SER A 258 -20.23 -10.97 4.25
N VAL A 259 -19.98 -11.32 2.98
CA VAL A 259 -21.05 -11.40 1.97
C VAL A 259 -21.89 -12.65 2.21
N PRO A 260 -23.22 -12.60 2.08
CA PRO A 260 -24.09 -13.77 2.20
C PRO A 260 -23.66 -14.90 1.25
N GLY A 261 -23.70 -16.14 1.75
CA GLY A 261 -23.25 -17.32 1.05
C GLY A 261 -22.11 -18.06 1.78
N GLY A 262 -21.52 -17.43 2.78
CA GLY A 262 -20.62 -18.04 3.75
C GLY A 262 -21.34 -18.45 5.03
N ASP A 263 -20.56 -18.96 5.99
CA ASP A 263 -21.06 -19.41 7.30
C ASP A 263 -21.14 -18.24 8.30
N LEU A 264 -20.41 -17.16 8.05
CA LEU A 264 -20.29 -15.99 8.92
C LEU A 264 -21.10 -14.81 8.38
N ASN A 265 -21.79 -14.10 9.28
CA ASN A 265 -22.57 -12.92 8.96
C ASN A 265 -22.20 -11.79 9.93
N TYR A 266 -21.27 -10.94 9.55
CA TYR A 266 -20.80 -9.83 10.37
C TYR A 266 -20.39 -8.61 9.51
N TYR A 267 -20.29 -7.47 10.16
CA TYR A 267 -19.65 -6.29 9.61
C TYR A 267 -18.71 -5.67 10.65
N LYS A 268 -17.66 -5.02 10.15
CA LYS A 268 -16.70 -4.27 10.95
C LYS A 268 -16.41 -2.95 10.25
N ALA A 269 -16.24 -1.90 11.03
CA ALA A 269 -15.79 -0.61 10.56
C ALA A 269 -14.73 -0.06 11.51
N SER A 270 -13.68 0.52 10.98
CA SER A 270 -12.68 1.21 11.78
C SER A 270 -12.24 2.50 11.12
N TYR A 271 -11.95 3.50 11.93
CA TYR A 271 -11.41 4.77 11.52
C TYR A 271 -10.15 5.06 12.30
N HIS A 272 -9.06 5.25 11.60
CA HIS A 272 -7.76 5.53 12.16
C HIS A 272 -7.24 6.86 11.64
N GLN A 273 -6.84 7.74 12.54
CA GLN A 273 -6.36 9.08 12.26
C GLN A 273 -5.05 9.36 13.00
N LYS A 274 -4.12 9.99 12.28
CA LYS A 274 -2.87 10.51 12.85
C LYS A 274 -2.73 11.98 12.49
N TRP A 275 -2.39 12.78 13.47
CA TRP A 275 -2.06 14.19 13.31
C TRP A 275 -0.65 14.47 13.78
N TYR A 276 0.05 15.29 13.03
CA TYR A 276 1.40 15.76 13.34
C TYR A 276 1.37 17.28 13.38
N PHE A 277 1.69 17.83 14.56
CA PHE A 277 1.73 19.27 14.81
C PHE A 277 3.14 19.66 15.20
N PRO A 278 3.86 20.47 14.42
CA PRO A 278 5.14 21.02 14.84
C PRO A 278 4.88 22.04 15.97
N ILE A 279 5.40 21.78 17.17
CA ILE A 279 5.33 22.72 18.29
C ILE A 279 6.56 23.62 18.27
N THR A 280 7.71 23.04 17.96
CA THR A 280 8.98 23.74 17.73
C THR A 280 9.73 22.99 16.64
N ASP A 281 10.90 23.53 16.21
CA ASP A 281 11.76 22.85 15.24
C ASP A 281 12.26 21.47 15.73
N PHE A 282 12.23 21.21 17.05
CA PHE A 282 12.69 19.97 17.65
C PHE A 282 11.56 19.08 18.17
N PHE A 283 10.36 19.62 18.39
CA PHE A 283 9.26 18.90 19.00
C PHE A 283 8.04 18.85 18.06
N THR A 284 7.62 17.64 17.74
CA THR A 284 6.37 17.38 17.01
C THR A 284 5.40 16.61 17.89
N LEU A 285 4.22 17.17 18.12
CA LEU A 285 3.12 16.46 18.78
C LEU A 285 2.48 15.49 17.78
N HIS A 286 2.46 14.21 18.14
CA HIS A 286 1.79 13.17 17.39
C HIS A 286 0.54 12.70 18.16
N ILE A 287 -0.63 12.87 17.55
CA ILE A 287 -1.90 12.35 18.08
C ILE A 287 -2.33 11.18 17.17
N ASN A 288 -2.51 10.02 17.79
CA ASN A 288 -3.00 8.82 17.12
C ASN A 288 -4.34 8.42 17.74
N THR A 289 -5.37 8.30 16.92
CA THR A 289 -6.72 7.96 17.34
C THR A 289 -7.28 6.84 16.49
N GLU A 290 -7.89 5.86 17.12
CA GLU A 290 -8.55 4.72 16.45
C GLU A 290 -9.92 4.49 17.07
N PHE A 291 -10.93 4.37 16.22
CA PHE A 291 -12.29 3.97 16.57
C PHE A 291 -12.65 2.74 15.77
N GLY A 292 -13.24 1.77 16.41
CA GLY A 292 -13.71 0.54 15.76
C GLY A 292 -15.08 0.14 16.29
N TYR A 293 -15.90 -0.37 15.38
CA TYR A 293 -17.19 -0.97 15.70
C TYR A 293 -17.41 -2.20 14.83
N GLY A 294 -18.02 -3.22 15.36
CA GLY A 294 -18.43 -4.40 14.61
C GLY A 294 -19.55 -5.11 15.29
N ASP A 295 -20.37 -5.79 14.51
CA ASP A 295 -21.50 -6.58 15.00
C ASP A 295 -21.84 -7.68 14.00
N GLY A 296 -22.60 -8.66 14.46
CA GLY A 296 -23.21 -9.68 13.62
C GLY A 296 -24.50 -9.20 12.99
N TYR A 297 -24.94 -9.85 11.94
CA TYR A 297 -26.25 -9.61 11.34
C TYR A 297 -26.98 -10.92 11.04
N SER A 298 -28.29 -10.86 10.75
CA SER A 298 -29.16 -12.02 10.53
C SER A 298 -29.28 -12.94 11.74
N GLY A 299 -29.21 -12.35 12.96
CA GLY A 299 -29.39 -13.09 14.21
C GLY A 299 -28.19 -13.94 14.63
N LYS A 300 -27.00 -13.64 14.08
CA LYS A 300 -25.73 -14.24 14.48
C LYS A 300 -24.90 -13.22 15.24
N ASP A 301 -24.09 -13.71 16.18
CA ASP A 301 -23.17 -12.89 16.93
C ASP A 301 -21.92 -12.51 16.09
N LEU A 302 -21.18 -11.51 16.55
CA LEU A 302 -19.90 -11.16 15.96
C LEU A 302 -18.90 -12.31 16.18
N PRO A 303 -18.35 -12.91 15.13
CA PRO A 303 -17.41 -14.03 15.24
C PRO A 303 -16.04 -13.65 15.82
#